data_78b74046c71cebc7ebc41a97907486e6
#
_entry.id   78b74046c71cebc7ebc41a97907486e6
#
_cell.length_a   1.000
_cell.length_b   1.000
_cell.length_c   1.000
_cell.angle_alpha   90.00
_cell.angle_beta   90.00
_cell.angle_gamma   90.00
#
_symmetry.space_group_name_H-M   'P 1'
#
loop_
_entity.id
_entity.type
_entity.pdbx_description
1 polymer ?
#
loop_
_entity_poly.entity_id
_entity_poly.type
_entity_poly.pdbx_seq_one_letter_code
_entity_poly.pdbx_strand_id
1 'polypeptide(L)'
;IDLTWEPANPELPDAVLAKFPTDIRTNRGLVESEGCYDREFDFYERFSDDFPIRIPRLLHAVRDPGRAWSSMERQFRILNRVPNWIARLIGRYSHKMARPTKRRFAMLLEYVDEARVTPLDQVPPEADLQAALGAQARFHAHWWRSPVLHEEAPFGWQTCSQVPHILNGTYAVHRDAVVAEYPERLTPDVMRYADWVDANLTAIIDHLNDKMAFLHGDARSDNMLFTDEGLVLIDFGMVSSGRPAWDVGYLLSSTLPSGPTARSELLRLCRNYHANLVAAGVTSHPLGQFLNDIDLCLGVQIHRMILMAAIFIGEGYGDATLAELWMTKVIDQLPEELPTIGEVA
;
A
#
# COMPACT_ATOMS: atom_id res chain seq x y z
N ILE A 1 6.80 -1.52 25.08
CA ILE A 1 7.59 -1.06 26.23
C ILE A 1 6.66 -1.05 27.45
N ASP A 2 7.01 -1.85 28.45
CA ASP A 2 6.33 -1.81 29.75
C ASP A 2 6.77 -0.55 30.52
N LEU A 3 5.83 0.12 31.16
CA LEU A 3 6.06 1.38 31.86
C LEU A 3 5.80 1.21 33.35
N THR A 4 6.58 1.90 34.14
CA THR A 4 6.37 2.05 35.58
C THR A 4 6.31 3.57 35.92
N TRP A 5 5.25 3.99 36.56
CA TRP A 5 5.03 5.40 36.90
C TRP A 5 5.40 5.69 38.35
N GLU A 6 6.13 6.76 38.57
CA GLU A 6 6.47 7.23 39.90
C GLU A 6 6.05 8.72 40.06
N PRO A 7 5.05 9.03 40.90
CA PRO A 7 4.22 8.07 41.65
C PRO A 7 3.31 7.23 40.76
N ALA A 8 2.88 6.07 41.26
CA ALA A 8 1.94 5.21 40.56
C ALA A 8 0.66 5.99 40.18
N ASN A 9 0.26 5.91 38.93
CA ASN A 9 -0.94 6.56 38.42
C ASN A 9 -1.76 5.58 37.59
N PRO A 10 -2.91 5.11 38.11
CA PRO A 10 -3.75 4.11 37.40
C PRO A 10 -4.44 4.65 36.15
N GLU A 11 -4.40 5.94 35.88
CA GLU A 11 -4.96 6.55 34.66
C GLU A 11 -3.98 6.51 33.48
N LEU A 12 -2.70 6.18 33.74
CA LEU A 12 -1.68 6.07 32.73
C LEU A 12 -1.49 4.61 32.28
N PRO A 13 -1.14 4.37 31.00
CA PRO A 13 -1.01 3.02 30.48
C PRO A 13 0.20 2.30 31.09
N ASP A 14 0.05 1.00 31.36
CA ASP A 14 1.14 0.13 31.81
C ASP A 14 2.11 -0.24 30.67
N ALA A 15 1.65 -0.15 29.42
CA ALA A 15 2.46 -0.41 28.24
C ALA A 15 2.16 0.57 27.11
N VAL A 16 3.17 0.84 26.29
CA VAL A 16 3.05 1.64 25.07
C VAL A 16 3.78 0.96 23.92
N LEU A 17 3.28 1.18 22.71
CA LEU A 17 4.01 0.85 21.50
C LEU A 17 4.90 2.04 21.13
N ALA A 18 6.23 1.82 21.09
CA ALA A 18 7.16 2.82 20.60
C ALA A 18 7.60 2.50 19.18
N LYS A 19 7.34 3.40 18.25
CA LYS A 19 7.69 3.27 16.83
C LYS A 19 8.87 4.19 16.52
N PHE A 20 9.95 3.59 15.99
CA PHE A 20 11.16 4.29 15.57
C PHE A 20 11.51 3.91 14.12
N PRO A 21 12.32 4.73 13.43
CA PRO A 21 12.86 4.34 12.13
C PRO A 21 13.65 3.03 12.21
N THR A 22 13.53 2.22 11.16
CA THR A 22 14.33 1.00 11.05
C THR A 22 15.84 1.31 11.02
N ASP A 23 16.64 0.46 11.66
CA ASP A 23 18.10 0.54 11.62
C ASP A 23 18.69 0.03 10.30
N ILE A 24 17.91 -0.68 9.50
CA ILE A 24 18.31 -1.14 8.18
C ILE A 24 18.39 0.05 7.23
N ARG A 25 19.63 0.44 6.91
CA ARG A 25 19.93 1.69 6.19
C ARG A 25 19.20 1.83 4.86
N THR A 26 19.13 0.77 4.07
CA THR A 26 18.46 0.78 2.75
C THR A 26 16.95 0.97 2.90
N ASN A 27 16.33 0.22 3.83
CA ASN A 27 14.90 0.35 4.11
C ASN A 27 14.55 1.72 4.64
N ARG A 28 15.33 2.22 5.59
CA ARG A 28 15.13 3.56 6.13
C ARG A 28 15.22 4.62 5.04
N GLY A 29 16.22 4.53 4.16
CA GLY A 29 16.37 5.47 3.06
C GLY A 29 15.19 5.45 2.09
N LEU A 30 14.64 4.26 1.81
CA LEU A 30 13.48 4.08 0.94
C LEU A 30 12.22 4.69 1.59
N VAL A 31 11.90 4.30 2.82
CA VAL A 31 10.76 4.78 3.60
C VAL A 31 10.78 6.31 3.76
N GLU A 32 11.95 6.90 4.06
CA GLU A 32 12.13 8.35 4.13
C GLU A 32 11.97 9.04 2.76
N SER A 33 12.42 8.40 1.66
CA SER A 33 12.30 8.98 0.31
C SER A 33 10.85 9.04 -0.15
N GLU A 34 10.00 8.15 0.34
CA GLU A 34 8.56 8.11 0.09
C GLU A 34 7.73 8.94 1.08
N GLY A 35 8.39 9.51 2.09
CA GLY A 35 7.73 10.34 3.09
C GLY A 35 6.85 9.58 4.08
N CYS A 36 7.04 8.26 4.25
CA CYS A 36 6.16 7.43 5.06
C CYS A 36 6.07 7.88 6.51
N TYR A 37 7.21 8.24 7.13
CA TYR A 37 7.19 8.74 8.51
C TYR A 37 6.43 10.07 8.62
N ASP A 38 6.61 11.00 7.66
CA ASP A 38 5.90 12.27 7.68
C ASP A 38 4.39 12.08 7.46
N ARG A 39 3.98 11.13 6.57
CA ARG A 39 2.57 10.82 6.35
C ARG A 39 1.89 10.27 7.58
N GLU A 40 2.53 9.34 8.30
CA GLU A 40 1.97 8.77 9.52
C GLU A 40 1.79 9.84 10.61
N PHE A 41 2.77 10.74 10.77
CA PHE A 41 2.62 11.90 11.67
C PHE A 41 1.47 12.80 11.25
N ASP A 42 1.41 13.20 9.98
CA ASP A 42 0.35 14.07 9.46
C ASP A 42 -1.03 13.41 9.60
N PHE A 43 -1.12 12.09 9.44
CA PHE A 43 -2.34 11.33 9.68
C PHE A 43 -2.79 11.44 11.15
N TYR A 44 -1.91 11.11 12.08
CA TYR A 44 -2.26 11.16 13.50
C TYR A 44 -2.58 12.58 13.98
N GLU A 45 -1.87 13.60 13.52
CA GLU A 45 -2.10 15.00 13.90
C GLU A 45 -3.43 15.55 13.36
N ARG A 46 -3.95 15.02 12.23
CA ARG A 46 -5.05 15.68 11.51
C ARG A 46 -6.30 14.84 11.37
N PHE A 47 -6.20 13.52 11.37
CA PHE A 47 -7.29 12.62 11.01
C PHE A 47 -7.64 11.58 12.07
N SER A 48 -6.80 11.38 13.06
CA SER A 48 -6.99 10.32 14.07
C SER A 48 -8.28 10.49 14.88
N ASP A 49 -8.65 11.73 15.20
CA ASP A 49 -9.82 12.03 16.04
C ASP A 49 -11.15 11.78 15.31
N ASP A 50 -11.18 11.87 13.99
CA ASP A 50 -12.38 11.68 13.14
C ASP A 50 -12.32 10.39 12.32
N PHE A 51 -11.36 9.51 12.62
CA PHE A 51 -11.21 8.26 11.86
C PHE A 51 -12.31 7.27 12.24
N PRO A 52 -13.13 6.78 11.28
CA PRO A 52 -14.36 6.02 11.59
C PRO A 52 -14.10 4.55 12.00
N ILE A 53 -12.84 4.15 12.09
CA ILE A 53 -12.40 2.82 12.53
C ILE A 53 -11.45 3.02 13.70
N ARG A 54 -11.48 2.10 14.68
CA ARG A 54 -10.55 2.14 15.80
C ARG A 54 -9.11 2.08 15.31
N ILE A 55 -8.28 2.96 15.86
CA ILE A 55 -6.84 3.03 15.66
C ILE A 55 -6.17 3.20 17.03
N PRO A 56 -4.88 2.84 17.18
CA PRO A 56 -4.15 3.15 18.41
C PRO A 56 -4.11 4.66 18.64
N ARG A 57 -4.37 5.08 19.85
CA ARG A 57 -4.28 6.51 20.22
C ARG A 57 -2.83 6.97 20.19
N LEU A 58 -2.56 8.13 19.59
CA LEU A 58 -1.27 8.80 19.68
C LEU A 58 -1.09 9.40 21.08
N LEU A 59 -0.06 8.95 21.80
CA LEU A 59 0.27 9.45 23.13
C LEU A 59 1.33 10.56 23.07
N HIS A 60 2.33 10.38 22.21
CA HIS A 60 3.37 11.36 21.99
C HIS A 60 4.05 11.15 20.65
N ALA A 61 4.48 12.23 20.02
CA ALA A 61 5.21 12.16 18.76
C ALA A 61 6.29 13.25 18.69
N VAL A 62 7.44 12.88 18.13
CA VAL A 62 8.56 13.80 17.85
C VAL A 62 9.09 13.53 16.46
N ARG A 63 9.18 14.58 15.64
CA ARG A 63 9.88 14.52 14.34
C ARG A 63 10.72 15.76 14.12
N ASP A 64 11.88 15.57 13.52
CA ASP A 64 12.64 16.68 12.97
C ASP A 64 11.95 17.18 11.70
N PRO A 65 12.00 18.49 11.37
CA PRO A 65 11.37 19.05 10.21
C PRO A 65 11.74 18.29 8.92
N GLY A 66 10.73 17.98 8.11
CA GLY A 66 10.85 17.30 6.83
C GLY A 66 11.06 18.25 5.66
N ARG A 67 11.14 17.65 4.47
CA ARG A 67 11.02 18.42 3.22
C ARG A 67 9.56 18.83 3.02
N ALA A 68 9.35 20.03 2.50
CA ALA A 68 8.02 20.40 2.08
C ALA A 68 7.53 19.47 0.95
N TRP A 69 6.27 19.06 1.01
CA TRP A 69 5.63 18.19 0.03
C TRP A 69 5.79 18.75 -1.40
N SER A 70 5.61 20.05 -1.59
CA SER A 70 5.81 20.75 -2.87
C SER A 70 7.24 20.61 -3.42
N SER A 71 8.25 20.50 -2.55
CA SER A 71 9.63 20.25 -2.97
C SER A 71 9.83 18.82 -3.47
N MET A 72 9.21 17.85 -2.81
CA MET A 72 9.26 16.44 -3.21
C MET A 72 8.49 16.24 -4.54
N GLU A 73 7.32 16.81 -4.67
CA GLU A 73 6.53 16.79 -5.91
C GLU A 73 7.31 17.39 -7.09
N ARG A 74 8.01 18.51 -6.86
CA ARG A 74 8.88 19.09 -7.90
C ARG A 74 9.99 18.13 -8.33
N GLN A 75 10.59 17.42 -7.38
CA GLN A 75 11.62 16.40 -7.67
C GLN A 75 11.04 15.27 -8.52
N PHE A 76 9.87 14.74 -8.16
CA PHE A 76 9.21 13.67 -8.93
C PHE A 76 8.83 14.11 -10.34
N ARG A 77 8.35 15.34 -10.47
CA ARG A 77 8.04 15.93 -11.80
C ARG A 77 9.29 16.03 -12.70
N ILE A 78 10.47 16.30 -12.13
CA ILE A 78 11.73 16.28 -12.87
C ILE A 78 12.10 14.85 -13.26
N LEU A 79 12.03 13.91 -12.33
CA LEU A 79 12.37 12.51 -12.56
C LEU A 79 11.48 11.87 -13.64
N ASN A 80 10.21 12.24 -13.71
CA ASN A 80 9.28 11.77 -14.74
C ASN A 80 9.54 12.38 -16.15
N ARG A 81 10.50 13.29 -16.29
CA ARG A 81 10.86 13.96 -17.55
C ARG A 81 12.29 13.71 -18.00
N VAL A 82 13.06 12.91 -17.25
CA VAL A 82 14.42 12.57 -17.66
C VAL A 82 14.40 11.68 -18.92
N PRO A 83 15.43 11.72 -19.77
CA PRO A 83 15.55 10.79 -20.90
C PRO A 83 15.51 9.31 -20.46
N ASN A 84 14.98 8.41 -21.30
CA ASN A 84 14.84 6.97 -20.98
C ASN A 84 16.16 6.33 -20.51
N TRP A 85 17.30 6.70 -21.09
CA TRP A 85 18.57 6.14 -20.67
C TRP A 85 18.95 6.56 -19.24
N ILE A 86 18.57 7.76 -18.80
CA ILE A 86 18.75 8.23 -17.40
C ILE A 86 17.78 7.45 -16.50
N ALA A 87 16.52 7.27 -16.90
CA ALA A 87 15.56 6.50 -16.14
C ALA A 87 16.04 5.05 -15.91
N ARG A 88 16.59 4.39 -16.94
CA ARG A 88 17.21 3.07 -16.84
C ARG A 88 18.45 3.06 -15.95
N LEU A 89 19.28 4.08 -16.01
CA LEU A 89 20.47 4.20 -15.14
C LEU A 89 20.05 4.34 -13.68
N ILE A 90 19.07 5.21 -13.39
CA ILE A 90 18.49 5.36 -12.06
C ILE A 90 17.88 4.03 -11.62
N GLY A 91 17.06 3.39 -12.45
CA GLY A 91 16.42 2.11 -12.16
C GLY A 91 17.42 1.01 -11.78
N ARG A 92 18.56 0.96 -12.47
CA ARG A 92 19.64 -0.01 -12.16
C ARG A 92 20.27 0.19 -10.79
N TYR A 93 20.31 1.42 -10.29
CA TYR A 93 21.02 1.78 -9.06
C TYR A 93 20.13 2.37 -7.98
N SER A 94 18.81 2.41 -8.16
CA SER A 94 17.86 3.08 -7.26
C SER A 94 17.98 2.61 -5.81
N HIS A 95 18.11 1.31 -5.60
CA HIS A 95 18.30 0.69 -4.28
C HIS A 95 19.58 1.17 -3.55
N LYS A 96 20.63 1.55 -4.31
CA LYS A 96 21.90 2.11 -3.75
C LYS A 96 21.83 3.62 -3.54
N MET A 97 20.88 4.30 -4.18
CA MET A 97 20.74 5.75 -4.13
C MET A 97 19.92 6.24 -2.95
N ALA A 98 18.97 5.43 -2.46
CA ALA A 98 18.17 5.75 -1.30
C ALA A 98 19.05 5.77 -0.03
N ARG A 99 19.31 6.97 0.48
CA ARG A 99 20.13 7.16 1.70
C ARG A 99 19.28 7.74 2.81
N PRO A 100 19.33 7.15 4.02
CA PRO A 100 18.63 7.71 5.15
C PRO A 100 19.19 9.08 5.52
N THR A 101 18.33 9.93 5.96
CA THR A 101 18.69 11.22 6.54
C THR A 101 19.15 11.04 8.00
N LYS A 102 19.57 12.14 8.64
CA LYS A 102 19.84 12.17 10.09
C LYS A 102 18.62 12.60 10.90
N ARG A 103 17.44 12.73 10.26
CA ARG A 103 16.21 13.15 10.92
C ARG A 103 15.80 12.13 11.98
N ARG A 104 15.28 12.63 13.09
CA ARG A 104 14.76 11.82 14.17
C ARG A 104 13.25 11.72 14.05
N PHE A 105 12.74 10.54 14.32
CA PHE A 105 11.32 10.25 14.38
C PHE A 105 11.09 9.35 15.58
N ALA A 106 10.06 9.61 16.32
CA ALA A 106 9.58 8.71 17.37
C ALA A 106 8.10 8.95 17.57
N MET A 107 7.35 7.88 17.72
CA MET A 107 5.94 7.91 18.10
C MET A 107 5.72 6.93 19.25
N LEU A 108 4.96 7.38 20.24
CA LEU A 108 4.42 6.53 21.28
C LEU A 108 2.93 6.39 21.05
N LEU A 109 2.50 5.18 20.84
CA LEU A 109 1.12 4.82 20.55
C LEU A 109 0.57 3.95 21.67
N GLU A 110 -0.75 3.95 21.81
CA GLU A 110 -1.47 2.97 22.60
C GLU A 110 -0.99 1.56 22.26
N TYR A 111 -0.70 0.76 23.28
CA TYR A 111 -0.50 -0.67 23.11
C TYR A 111 -1.87 -1.36 23.08
N VAL A 112 -2.17 -2.03 21.97
CA VAL A 112 -3.41 -2.78 21.82
C VAL A 112 -3.17 -4.18 22.34
N ASP A 113 -3.65 -4.44 23.56
CA ASP A 113 -3.48 -5.73 24.22
C ASP A 113 -4.43 -6.81 23.66
N GLU A 114 -4.09 -8.08 23.86
CA GLU A 114 -4.87 -9.25 23.49
C GLU A 114 -5.33 -9.28 22.02
N ALA A 115 -4.58 -8.59 21.14
CA ALA A 115 -4.89 -8.50 19.72
C ALA A 115 -4.36 -9.71 18.95
N ARG A 116 -5.23 -10.27 18.10
CA ARG A 116 -4.86 -11.32 17.14
C ARG A 116 -4.50 -10.67 15.79
N VAL A 117 -3.39 -11.12 15.22
CA VAL A 117 -2.89 -10.70 13.91
C VAL A 117 -2.77 -11.92 13.01
N THR A 118 -3.08 -11.80 11.74
CA THR A 118 -2.79 -12.83 10.74
C THR A 118 -1.52 -12.47 9.97
N PRO A 119 -0.44 -13.26 10.11
CA PRO A 119 0.79 -13.08 9.35
C PRO A 119 0.56 -13.17 7.82
N LEU A 120 1.44 -12.53 7.03
CA LEU A 120 1.30 -12.45 5.56
C LEU A 120 1.37 -13.81 4.83
N ASP A 121 2.01 -14.79 5.44
CA ASP A 121 2.13 -16.17 4.92
C ASP A 121 0.90 -17.05 5.24
N GLN A 122 -0.05 -16.50 6.02
CA GLN A 122 -1.27 -17.20 6.41
C GLN A 122 -2.51 -16.57 5.76
N VAL A 123 -3.57 -17.36 5.65
CA VAL A 123 -4.87 -16.90 5.17
C VAL A 123 -5.72 -16.50 6.38
N PRO A 124 -6.22 -15.26 6.44
CA PRO A 124 -7.09 -14.82 7.52
C PRO A 124 -8.41 -15.63 7.55
N PRO A 125 -9.02 -15.80 8.74
CA PRO A 125 -10.38 -16.28 8.82
C PRO A 125 -11.34 -15.46 7.96
N GLU A 126 -12.35 -16.10 7.36
CA GLU A 126 -13.35 -15.43 6.52
C GLU A 126 -14.01 -14.25 7.25
N ALA A 127 -14.33 -14.43 8.54
CA ALA A 127 -14.94 -13.38 9.36
C ALA A 127 -14.05 -12.14 9.47
N ASP A 128 -12.74 -12.33 9.57
CA ASP A 128 -11.75 -11.24 9.65
C ASP A 128 -11.65 -10.50 8.33
N LEU A 129 -11.65 -11.21 7.19
CA LEU A 129 -11.68 -10.58 5.87
C LEU A 129 -12.96 -9.78 5.66
N GLN A 130 -14.11 -10.29 6.07
CA GLN A 130 -15.38 -9.57 5.98
C GLN A 130 -15.38 -8.33 6.87
N ALA A 131 -14.84 -8.41 8.09
CA ALA A 131 -14.71 -7.28 9.00
C ALA A 131 -13.77 -6.20 8.41
N ALA A 132 -12.63 -6.62 7.83
CA ALA A 132 -11.68 -5.73 7.18
C ALA A 132 -12.29 -5.00 5.97
N LEU A 133 -12.98 -5.73 5.08
CA LEU A 133 -13.67 -5.15 3.92
C LEU A 133 -14.81 -4.19 4.34
N GLY A 134 -15.55 -4.54 5.40
CA GLY A 134 -16.56 -3.66 5.98
C GLY A 134 -15.95 -2.39 6.58
N ALA A 135 -14.80 -2.48 7.23
CA ALA A 135 -14.06 -1.33 7.75
C ALA A 135 -13.54 -0.44 6.62
N GLN A 136 -12.93 -1.01 5.58
CA GLN A 136 -12.49 -0.28 4.41
C GLN A 136 -13.66 0.46 3.75
N ALA A 137 -14.81 -0.18 3.56
CA ALA A 137 -15.99 0.46 3.00
C ALA A 137 -16.45 1.66 3.84
N ARG A 138 -16.39 1.57 5.19
CA ARG A 138 -16.77 2.68 6.08
C ARG A 138 -15.83 3.88 5.95
N PHE A 139 -14.51 3.69 6.03
CA PHE A 139 -13.61 4.86 5.95
C PHE A 139 -13.48 5.39 4.52
N HIS A 140 -13.61 4.56 3.47
CA HIS A 140 -13.71 5.04 2.09
C HIS A 140 -14.96 5.90 1.88
N ALA A 141 -16.11 5.49 2.42
CA ALA A 141 -17.34 6.25 2.33
C ALA A 141 -17.30 7.55 3.13
N HIS A 142 -16.67 7.55 4.31
CA HIS A 142 -16.59 8.71 5.21
C HIS A 142 -15.98 9.94 4.52
N TRP A 143 -14.92 9.77 3.75
CA TRP A 143 -14.28 10.84 2.99
C TRP A 143 -14.57 10.79 1.48
N TRP A 144 -15.65 10.14 1.06
CA TRP A 144 -15.95 9.99 -0.36
C TRP A 144 -16.00 11.33 -1.09
N ARG A 145 -15.07 11.54 -2.05
CA ARG A 145 -14.89 12.78 -2.82
C ARG A 145 -14.78 14.05 -1.96
N SER A 146 -14.30 13.91 -0.74
CA SER A 146 -14.11 15.05 0.17
C SER A 146 -13.02 15.99 -0.38
N PRO A 147 -13.19 17.32 -0.25
CA PRO A 147 -12.16 18.29 -0.62
C PRO A 147 -10.81 18.06 0.10
N VAL A 148 -10.81 17.51 1.30
CA VAL A 148 -9.60 17.22 2.08
C VAL A 148 -8.64 16.27 1.36
N LEU A 149 -9.15 15.40 0.48
CA LEU A 149 -8.34 14.46 -0.30
C LEU A 149 -7.42 15.13 -1.32
N HIS A 150 -7.64 16.42 -1.62
CA HIS A 150 -6.83 17.22 -2.52
C HIS A 150 -5.72 18.02 -1.82
N GLU A 151 -5.64 17.96 -0.50
CA GLU A 151 -4.57 18.59 0.25
C GLU A 151 -3.24 17.87 0.05
N GLU A 152 -2.12 18.61 0.16
CA GLU A 152 -0.78 18.04 -0.05
C GLU A 152 -0.44 16.97 0.98
N ALA A 153 -0.68 17.25 2.25
CA ALA A 153 -0.34 16.34 3.33
C ALA A 153 -1.60 15.78 4.02
N PRO A 154 -1.67 14.48 4.24
CA PRO A 154 -0.75 13.41 3.83
C PRO A 154 -1.00 12.88 2.40
N PHE A 155 -1.94 13.45 1.66
CA PHE A 155 -2.52 12.94 0.41
C PHE A 155 -1.79 13.37 -0.87
N GLY A 156 -0.56 13.88 -0.78
CA GLY A 156 0.16 14.44 -1.91
C GLY A 156 0.32 13.50 -3.11
N TRP A 157 0.50 12.22 -2.87
CA TRP A 157 0.57 11.17 -3.90
C TRP A 157 0.40 9.78 -3.27
N GLN A 158 0.04 8.82 -4.11
CA GLN A 158 0.02 7.41 -3.75
C GLN A 158 1.42 6.80 -3.87
N THR A 159 1.75 5.90 -2.99
CA THR A 159 3.03 5.18 -3.02
C THR A 159 3.23 4.46 -4.36
N CYS A 160 4.46 4.49 -4.86
CA CYS A 160 4.87 3.96 -6.17
C CYS A 160 4.23 4.67 -7.39
N SER A 161 3.45 5.72 -7.18
CA SER A 161 2.87 6.50 -8.27
C SER A 161 3.65 7.79 -8.58
N GLN A 162 4.60 8.14 -7.73
CA GLN A 162 5.34 9.41 -7.86
C GLN A 162 6.24 9.47 -9.09
N VAL A 163 6.78 8.31 -9.48
CA VAL A 163 7.84 8.25 -10.51
C VAL A 163 7.62 7.10 -11.53
N PRO A 164 6.45 7.03 -12.19
CA PRO A 164 6.15 5.94 -13.12
C PRO A 164 7.21 5.79 -14.20
N HIS A 165 7.78 6.88 -14.70
CA HIS A 165 8.85 6.84 -15.68
C HIS A 165 10.15 6.16 -15.18
N ILE A 166 10.50 6.34 -13.89
CA ILE A 166 11.62 5.64 -13.29
C ILE A 166 11.29 4.16 -13.06
N LEU A 167 10.05 3.85 -12.69
CA LEU A 167 9.59 2.45 -12.54
C LEU A 167 9.67 1.70 -13.88
N ASN A 168 9.23 2.31 -14.99
CA ASN A 168 9.40 1.76 -16.34
C ASN A 168 10.90 1.54 -16.68
N GLY A 169 11.76 2.50 -16.33
CA GLY A 169 13.20 2.35 -16.50
C GLY A 169 13.77 1.17 -15.70
N THR A 170 13.30 0.97 -14.47
CA THR A 170 13.68 -0.14 -13.60
C THR A 170 13.18 -1.47 -14.16
N TYR A 171 11.92 -1.52 -14.59
CA TYR A 171 11.33 -2.70 -15.23
C TYR A 171 12.13 -3.12 -16.46
N ALA A 172 12.39 -2.20 -17.38
CA ALA A 172 13.15 -2.47 -18.59
C ALA A 172 14.59 -2.99 -18.35
N VAL A 173 15.18 -2.71 -17.19
CA VAL A 173 16.54 -3.18 -16.83
C VAL A 173 16.50 -4.58 -16.21
N HIS A 174 15.48 -4.90 -15.43
CA HIS A 174 15.49 -6.07 -14.56
C HIS A 174 14.54 -7.20 -15.02
N ARG A 175 13.56 -6.89 -15.87
CA ARG A 175 12.51 -7.81 -16.32
C ARG A 175 13.05 -9.19 -16.75
N ASP A 176 14.01 -9.21 -17.65
CA ASP A 176 14.51 -10.47 -18.23
C ASP A 176 15.24 -11.33 -17.22
N ALA A 177 15.96 -10.72 -16.26
CA ALA A 177 16.61 -11.45 -15.19
C ALA A 177 15.58 -12.07 -14.22
N VAL A 178 14.51 -11.36 -13.91
CA VAL A 178 13.44 -11.87 -13.04
C VAL A 178 12.65 -12.98 -13.73
N VAL A 179 12.37 -12.86 -15.04
CA VAL A 179 11.73 -13.92 -15.83
C VAL A 179 12.60 -15.18 -15.87
N ALA A 180 13.93 -15.03 -16.01
CA ALA A 180 14.85 -16.15 -15.99
C ALA A 180 14.92 -16.88 -14.62
N GLU A 181 14.70 -16.15 -13.52
CA GLU A 181 14.69 -16.70 -12.16
C GLU A 181 13.37 -17.44 -11.85
N TYR A 182 12.24 -16.92 -12.34
CA TYR A 182 10.89 -17.47 -12.09
C TYR A 182 10.14 -17.90 -13.36
N PRO A 183 10.73 -18.76 -14.24
CA PRO A 183 10.16 -19.05 -15.55
C PRO A 183 8.82 -19.80 -15.49
N GLU A 184 8.60 -20.59 -14.43
CA GLU A 184 7.34 -21.32 -14.25
C GLU A 184 6.19 -20.44 -13.78
N ARG A 185 6.48 -19.29 -13.17
CA ARG A 185 5.49 -18.33 -12.68
C ARG A 185 5.22 -17.24 -13.70
N LEU A 186 6.28 -16.67 -14.26
CA LEU A 186 6.21 -15.58 -15.23
C LEU A 186 6.06 -16.13 -16.66
N THR A 187 4.96 -16.81 -16.89
CA THR A 187 4.59 -17.38 -18.20
C THR A 187 4.42 -16.28 -19.25
N PRO A 188 4.42 -16.61 -20.56
CA PRO A 188 4.18 -15.63 -21.62
C PRO A 188 2.88 -14.82 -21.45
N ASP A 189 1.80 -15.43 -20.91
CA ASP A 189 0.53 -14.73 -20.69
C ASP A 189 0.62 -13.75 -19.52
N VAL A 190 1.26 -14.14 -18.41
CA VAL A 190 1.53 -13.25 -17.29
C VAL A 190 2.41 -12.08 -17.73
N MET A 191 3.44 -12.37 -18.51
CA MET A 191 4.34 -11.32 -19.02
C MET A 191 3.68 -10.40 -20.02
N ARG A 192 2.78 -10.90 -20.89
CA ARG A 192 1.97 -10.06 -21.75
C ARG A 192 1.16 -9.04 -20.95
N TYR A 193 0.62 -9.46 -19.79
CA TYR A 193 -0.11 -8.57 -18.89
C TYR A 193 0.82 -7.55 -18.23
N ALA A 194 1.93 -8.00 -17.65
CA ALA A 194 2.91 -7.13 -16.99
C ALA A 194 3.54 -6.11 -17.96
N ASP A 195 3.88 -6.52 -19.17
CA ASP A 195 4.42 -5.66 -20.23
C ASP A 195 3.38 -4.61 -20.70
N TRP A 196 2.09 -5.00 -20.78
CA TRP A 196 1.01 -4.06 -21.06
C TRP A 196 0.87 -3.03 -19.94
N VAL A 197 0.95 -3.45 -18.68
CA VAL A 197 0.94 -2.52 -17.54
C VAL A 197 2.13 -1.57 -17.61
N ASP A 198 3.34 -2.06 -17.87
CA ASP A 198 4.52 -1.21 -17.99
C ASP A 198 4.34 -0.16 -19.11
N ALA A 199 3.85 -0.57 -20.25
CA ALA A 199 3.60 0.32 -21.39
C ALA A 199 2.53 1.41 -21.08
N ASN A 200 1.59 1.14 -20.18
CA ASN A 200 0.48 2.02 -19.83
C ASN A 200 0.56 2.57 -18.39
N LEU A 201 1.67 2.35 -17.69
CA LEU A 201 1.78 2.56 -16.24
C LEU A 201 1.35 3.97 -15.81
N THR A 202 1.77 5.01 -16.53
CA THR A 202 1.38 6.38 -16.21
C THR A 202 -0.14 6.57 -16.28
N ALA A 203 -0.78 6.11 -17.34
CA ALA A 203 -2.23 6.25 -17.51
C ALA A 203 -3.02 5.44 -16.47
N ILE A 204 -2.55 4.23 -16.13
CA ILE A 204 -3.15 3.40 -15.08
C ILE A 204 -3.03 4.09 -13.71
N ILE A 205 -1.85 4.62 -13.39
CA ILE A 205 -1.60 5.33 -12.14
C ILE A 205 -2.46 6.61 -12.06
N ASP A 206 -2.52 7.40 -13.12
CA ASP A 206 -3.34 8.62 -13.17
C ASP A 206 -4.82 8.28 -12.95
N HIS A 207 -5.33 7.18 -13.53
CA HIS A 207 -6.68 6.71 -13.31
C HIS A 207 -6.92 6.26 -11.86
N LEU A 208 -6.02 5.44 -11.28
CA LEU A 208 -6.15 4.94 -9.92
C LEU A 208 -5.96 6.03 -8.85
N ASN A 209 -5.27 7.12 -9.18
CA ASN A 209 -5.09 8.29 -8.32
C ASN A 209 -6.24 9.30 -8.37
N ASP A 210 -7.34 9.01 -9.08
CA ASP A 210 -8.54 9.84 -8.95
C ASP A 210 -8.98 9.88 -7.48
N LYS A 211 -8.96 11.08 -6.89
CA LYS A 211 -9.08 11.32 -5.44
C LYS A 211 -10.50 11.09 -4.95
N MET A 212 -10.95 9.84 -5.03
CA MET A 212 -12.30 9.42 -4.67
C MET A 212 -12.46 9.11 -3.19
N ALA A 213 -11.44 8.47 -2.59
CA ALA A 213 -11.49 7.98 -1.22
C ALA A 213 -10.17 8.24 -0.48
N PHE A 214 -10.23 8.28 0.83
CA PHE A 214 -9.08 8.11 1.70
C PHE A 214 -8.58 6.66 1.56
N LEU A 215 -7.28 6.46 1.36
CA LEU A 215 -6.66 5.15 1.28
C LEU A 215 -5.69 4.94 2.45
N HIS A 216 -5.73 3.76 3.03
CA HIS A 216 -4.70 3.30 3.98
C HIS A 216 -3.35 3.14 3.26
N GLY A 217 -3.38 2.67 2.02
CA GLY A 217 -2.23 2.53 1.13
C GLY A 217 -1.38 1.27 1.37
N ASP A 218 -1.44 0.68 2.56
CA ASP A 218 -0.78 -0.57 2.94
C ASP A 218 -1.72 -1.50 3.70
N ALA A 219 -2.90 -1.75 3.11
CA ALA A 219 -4.00 -2.50 3.71
C ALA A 219 -3.75 -4.02 3.72
N ARG A 220 -2.69 -4.48 4.38
CA ARG A 220 -2.34 -5.90 4.54
C ARG A 220 -2.92 -6.48 5.84
N SER A 221 -3.02 -7.83 5.90
CA SER A 221 -3.56 -8.52 7.07
C SER A 221 -2.76 -8.29 8.36
N ASP A 222 -1.44 -8.10 8.26
CA ASP A 222 -0.57 -7.83 9.40
C ASP A 222 -0.68 -6.38 9.93
N ASN A 223 -1.34 -5.48 9.18
CA ASN A 223 -1.71 -4.14 9.64
C ASN A 223 -3.14 -4.09 10.22
N MET A 224 -3.72 -5.24 10.52
CA MET A 224 -5.08 -5.41 11.03
C MET A 224 -5.06 -6.22 12.33
N LEU A 225 -5.35 -5.55 13.44
CA LEU A 225 -5.42 -6.18 14.76
C LEU A 225 -6.89 -6.49 15.07
N PHE A 226 -7.18 -7.73 15.45
CA PHE A 226 -8.51 -8.16 15.83
C PHE A 226 -8.58 -8.40 17.33
N THR A 227 -9.38 -7.61 18.01
CA THR A 227 -9.69 -7.71 19.44
C THR A 227 -11.14 -8.16 19.65
N ASP A 228 -11.54 -8.41 20.89
CA ASP A 228 -12.95 -8.68 21.23
C ASP A 228 -13.87 -7.49 20.94
N GLU A 229 -13.31 -6.26 20.90
CA GLU A 229 -14.04 -5.02 20.56
C GLU A 229 -14.13 -4.79 19.05
N GLY A 230 -13.41 -5.55 18.23
CA GLY A 230 -13.40 -5.45 16.78
C GLY A 230 -12.04 -5.17 16.17
N LEU A 231 -12.05 -4.67 14.92
CA LEU A 231 -10.86 -4.37 14.14
C LEU A 231 -10.21 -3.06 14.58
N VAL A 232 -8.90 -3.10 14.75
CA VAL A 232 -8.01 -1.93 14.93
C VAL A 232 -7.05 -1.86 13.76
N LEU A 233 -6.98 -0.74 13.05
CA LEU A 233 -6.04 -0.53 11.96
C LEU A 233 -4.77 0.14 12.48
N ILE A 234 -3.62 -0.28 11.96
CA ILE A 234 -2.29 0.25 12.31
C ILE A 234 -1.46 0.55 11.06
N ASP A 235 -0.38 1.28 11.25
CA ASP A 235 0.62 1.62 10.22
C ASP A 235 0.12 2.50 9.06
N PHE A 236 -0.09 3.77 9.37
CA PHE A 236 -0.58 4.78 8.43
C PHE A 236 0.51 5.49 7.63
N GLY A 237 1.70 4.88 7.52
CA GLY A 237 2.82 5.45 6.77
C GLY A 237 2.61 5.57 5.27
N MET A 238 1.60 4.88 4.72
CA MET A 238 1.32 4.85 3.28
C MET A 238 0.01 5.54 2.90
N VAL A 239 -0.62 6.27 3.84
CA VAL A 239 -1.89 6.96 3.56
C VAL A 239 -1.80 7.82 2.32
N SER A 240 -2.87 7.78 1.54
CA SER A 240 -2.98 8.51 0.28
C SER A 240 -4.45 8.75 -0.06
N SER A 241 -4.71 9.30 -1.23
CA SER A 241 -6.05 9.39 -1.79
C SER A 241 -6.07 8.78 -3.19
N GLY A 242 -7.17 8.13 -3.54
CA GLY A 242 -7.30 7.46 -4.82
C GLY A 242 -8.58 6.66 -4.94
N ARG A 243 -8.62 5.74 -5.91
CA ARG A 243 -9.74 4.81 -6.07
C ARG A 243 -9.66 3.70 -5.01
N PRO A 244 -10.77 3.34 -4.36
CA PRO A 244 -10.80 2.37 -3.26
C PRO A 244 -10.32 0.96 -3.66
N ALA A 245 -10.34 0.66 -4.95
CA ALA A 245 -9.80 -0.58 -5.49
C ALA A 245 -8.33 -0.82 -5.10
N TRP A 246 -7.56 0.24 -4.80
CA TRP A 246 -6.18 0.10 -4.35
C TRP A 246 -6.08 -0.66 -3.03
N ASP A 247 -6.79 -0.25 -1.99
CA ASP A 247 -6.74 -0.92 -0.67
C ASP A 247 -7.36 -2.31 -0.71
N VAL A 248 -8.51 -2.45 -1.39
CA VAL A 248 -9.20 -3.74 -1.51
C VAL A 248 -8.39 -4.74 -2.32
N GLY A 249 -7.87 -4.32 -3.48
CA GLY A 249 -7.03 -5.16 -4.33
C GLY A 249 -5.74 -5.57 -3.63
N TYR A 250 -5.13 -4.65 -2.88
CA TYR A 250 -3.92 -4.93 -2.12
C TYR A 250 -4.14 -5.93 -0.98
N LEU A 251 -5.21 -5.76 -0.19
CA LEU A 251 -5.60 -6.70 0.85
C LEU A 251 -5.82 -8.09 0.25
N LEU A 252 -6.70 -8.20 -0.73
CA LEU A 252 -7.10 -9.49 -1.26
C LEU A 252 -5.96 -10.19 -2.02
N SER A 253 -5.14 -9.46 -2.79
CA SER A 253 -4.01 -10.05 -3.49
C SER A 253 -2.90 -10.53 -2.57
N SER A 254 -2.76 -9.96 -1.38
CA SER A 254 -1.78 -10.39 -0.40
C SER A 254 -2.26 -11.52 0.52
N THR A 255 -3.58 -11.65 0.72
CA THR A 255 -4.14 -12.57 1.74
C THR A 255 -4.78 -13.82 1.18
N LEU A 256 -5.43 -13.75 0.01
CA LEU A 256 -6.12 -14.91 -0.54
C LEU A 256 -5.14 -16.05 -0.89
N PRO A 257 -5.57 -17.31 -0.73
CA PRO A 257 -4.76 -18.44 -1.14
C PRO A 257 -4.59 -18.48 -2.67
N SER A 258 -3.44 -18.98 -3.11
CA SER A 258 -3.21 -19.30 -4.52
C SER A 258 -4.04 -20.50 -4.96
N GLY A 259 -4.30 -20.62 -6.25
CA GLY A 259 -4.94 -21.77 -6.86
C GLY A 259 -6.12 -21.41 -7.77
N PRO A 260 -6.78 -22.42 -8.34
CA PRO A 260 -7.77 -22.24 -9.41
C PRO A 260 -9.03 -21.47 -9.01
N THR A 261 -9.30 -21.33 -7.71
CA THR A 261 -10.45 -20.58 -7.19
C THR A 261 -10.10 -19.16 -6.76
N ALA A 262 -8.80 -18.76 -6.77
CA ALA A 262 -8.33 -17.46 -6.27
C ALA A 262 -9.07 -16.28 -6.92
N ARG A 263 -9.20 -16.29 -8.25
CA ARG A 263 -9.92 -15.24 -9.00
C ARG A 263 -11.41 -15.18 -8.64
N SER A 264 -12.09 -16.31 -8.56
CA SER A 264 -13.52 -16.34 -8.22
C SER A 264 -13.79 -15.86 -6.81
N GLU A 265 -12.90 -16.19 -5.88
CA GLU A 265 -12.98 -15.77 -4.49
C GLU A 265 -12.70 -14.25 -4.34
N LEU A 266 -11.67 -13.75 -5.04
CA LEU A 266 -11.44 -12.31 -5.15
C LEU A 266 -12.71 -11.56 -5.61
N LEU A 267 -13.32 -12.00 -6.71
CA LEU A 267 -14.51 -11.36 -7.25
C LEU A 267 -15.71 -11.43 -6.31
N ARG A 268 -15.85 -12.53 -5.55
CA ARG A 268 -16.88 -12.66 -4.52
C ARG A 268 -16.71 -11.62 -3.42
N LEU A 269 -15.50 -11.50 -2.88
CA LEU A 269 -15.17 -10.56 -1.82
C LEU A 269 -15.23 -9.10 -2.28
N CYS A 270 -14.81 -8.83 -3.51
CA CYS A 270 -14.97 -7.51 -4.13
C CYS A 270 -16.43 -7.08 -4.23
N ARG A 271 -17.35 -7.99 -4.58
CA ARG A 271 -18.80 -7.71 -4.57
C ARG A 271 -19.32 -7.42 -3.17
N ASN A 272 -18.84 -8.15 -2.15
CA ASN A 272 -19.23 -7.90 -0.76
C ASN A 272 -18.74 -6.53 -0.28
N TYR A 273 -17.49 -6.17 -0.57
CA TYR A 273 -16.99 -4.83 -0.29
C TYR A 273 -17.86 -3.75 -0.97
N HIS A 274 -18.12 -3.90 -2.26
CA HIS A 274 -18.93 -2.93 -3.01
C HIS A 274 -20.35 -2.80 -2.43
N ALA A 275 -20.98 -3.90 -2.02
CA ALA A 275 -22.27 -3.86 -1.34
C ALA A 275 -22.21 -3.08 -0.01
N ASN A 276 -21.12 -3.25 0.77
CA ASN A 276 -20.89 -2.48 1.99
C ASN A 276 -20.66 -0.99 1.68
N LEU A 277 -19.95 -0.67 0.61
CA LEU A 277 -19.73 0.72 0.18
C LEU A 277 -21.03 1.40 -0.23
N VAL A 278 -21.91 0.70 -0.96
CA VAL A 278 -23.26 1.18 -1.32
C VAL A 278 -24.12 1.34 -0.07
N ALA A 279 -24.09 0.40 0.86
CA ALA A 279 -24.81 0.49 2.13
C ALA A 279 -24.32 1.66 3.00
N ALA A 280 -23.06 2.04 2.87
CA ALA A 280 -22.48 3.24 3.51
C ALA A 280 -22.81 4.55 2.77
N GLY A 281 -23.64 4.52 1.71
CA GLY A 281 -24.14 5.69 1.00
C GLY A 281 -23.46 6.03 -0.32
N VAL A 282 -22.45 5.29 -0.74
CA VAL A 282 -21.73 5.53 -2.00
C VAL A 282 -22.40 4.76 -3.15
N THR A 283 -23.26 5.44 -3.89
CA THR A 283 -23.97 4.87 -5.05
C THR A 283 -23.42 5.32 -6.40
N SER A 284 -22.47 6.26 -6.39
CA SER A 284 -21.90 6.87 -7.60
C SER A 284 -20.72 6.09 -8.22
N HIS A 285 -20.34 4.96 -7.65
CA HIS A 285 -19.26 4.11 -8.16
C HIS A 285 -19.81 2.74 -8.58
N PRO A 286 -20.06 2.50 -9.88
CA PRO A 286 -20.66 1.27 -10.36
C PRO A 286 -19.79 0.03 -10.09
N LEU A 287 -20.41 -1.11 -9.81
CA LEU A 287 -19.70 -2.36 -9.56
C LEU A 287 -18.76 -2.75 -10.73
N GLY A 288 -19.22 -2.59 -11.98
CA GLY A 288 -18.38 -2.90 -13.16
C GLY A 288 -17.10 -2.08 -13.20
N GLN A 289 -17.21 -0.76 -12.91
CA GLN A 289 -16.03 0.11 -12.81
C GLN A 289 -15.12 -0.32 -11.66
N PHE A 290 -15.68 -0.59 -10.48
CA PHE A 290 -14.88 -1.04 -9.33
C PHE A 290 -14.12 -2.35 -9.62
N LEU A 291 -14.76 -3.33 -10.28
CA LEU A 291 -14.08 -4.58 -10.64
C LEU A 291 -12.98 -4.38 -11.68
N ASN A 292 -13.20 -3.50 -12.66
CA ASN A 292 -12.16 -3.11 -13.61
C ASN A 292 -10.99 -2.39 -12.91
N ASP A 293 -11.26 -1.53 -11.95
CA ASP A 293 -10.23 -0.86 -11.14
C ASP A 293 -9.42 -1.88 -10.30
N ILE A 294 -10.06 -2.93 -9.78
CA ILE A 294 -9.37 -4.06 -9.12
C ILE A 294 -8.39 -4.73 -10.09
N ASP A 295 -8.80 -4.97 -11.32
CA ASP A 295 -7.93 -5.60 -12.33
C ASP A 295 -6.74 -4.71 -12.68
N LEU A 296 -6.94 -3.41 -12.80
CA LEU A 296 -5.83 -2.44 -12.94
C LEU A 296 -4.89 -2.48 -11.74
N CYS A 297 -5.42 -2.55 -10.51
CA CYS A 297 -4.60 -2.67 -9.30
C CYS A 297 -3.78 -3.95 -9.26
N LEU A 298 -4.36 -5.11 -9.63
CA LEU A 298 -3.62 -6.38 -9.73
C LEU A 298 -2.48 -6.28 -10.76
N GLY A 299 -2.72 -5.58 -11.87
CA GLY A 299 -1.69 -5.29 -12.86
C GLY A 299 -0.53 -4.46 -12.28
N VAL A 300 -0.83 -3.42 -11.52
CA VAL A 300 0.22 -2.66 -10.81
C VAL A 300 0.93 -3.53 -9.78
N GLN A 301 0.21 -4.42 -9.08
CA GLN A 301 0.82 -5.32 -8.10
C GLN A 301 1.80 -6.30 -8.78
N ILE A 302 1.45 -6.97 -9.88
CA ILE A 302 2.39 -7.87 -10.56
C ILE A 302 3.61 -7.11 -11.10
N HIS A 303 3.42 -5.92 -11.66
CA HIS A 303 4.52 -5.06 -12.09
C HIS A 303 5.46 -4.74 -10.90
N ARG A 304 4.91 -4.35 -9.74
CA ARG A 304 5.67 -4.10 -8.51
C ARG A 304 6.40 -5.34 -8.00
N MET A 305 5.76 -6.51 -8.03
CA MET A 305 6.40 -7.77 -7.58
C MET A 305 7.62 -8.11 -8.44
N ILE A 306 7.57 -7.86 -9.75
CA ILE A 306 8.74 -8.02 -10.63
C ILE A 306 9.86 -7.05 -10.21
N LEU A 307 9.56 -5.79 -9.88
CA LEU A 307 10.55 -4.83 -9.41
C LEU A 307 11.13 -5.22 -8.04
N MET A 308 10.30 -5.69 -7.12
CA MET A 308 10.72 -6.14 -5.78
C MET A 308 11.62 -7.38 -5.87
N ALA A 309 11.23 -8.37 -6.70
CA ALA A 309 12.05 -9.56 -6.96
C ALA A 309 13.43 -9.20 -7.50
N ALA A 310 13.52 -8.21 -8.40
CA ALA A 310 14.79 -7.72 -8.92
C ALA A 310 15.73 -7.18 -7.82
N ILE A 311 15.17 -6.47 -6.83
CA ILE A 311 15.94 -5.97 -5.68
C ILE A 311 16.45 -7.15 -4.84
N PHE A 312 15.61 -8.13 -4.56
CA PHE A 312 15.97 -9.30 -3.76
C PHE A 312 17.04 -10.17 -4.42
N ILE A 313 16.91 -10.43 -5.74
CA ILE A 313 17.93 -11.16 -6.52
C ILE A 313 19.26 -10.41 -6.51
N GLY A 314 19.24 -9.09 -6.71
CA GLY A 314 20.46 -8.29 -6.87
C GLY A 314 21.24 -8.04 -5.59
N GLU A 315 20.59 -8.02 -4.44
CA GLU A 315 21.21 -7.62 -3.16
C GLU A 315 21.31 -8.76 -2.13
N GLY A 316 20.69 -9.93 -2.40
CA GLY A 316 20.54 -10.99 -1.38
C GLY A 316 19.78 -10.48 -0.14
N TYR A 317 18.95 -9.46 -0.32
CA TYR A 317 18.28 -8.73 0.73
C TYR A 317 16.77 -8.99 0.67
N GLY A 318 16.21 -9.32 1.82
CA GLY A 318 14.78 -9.63 1.95
C GLY A 318 14.51 -11.14 1.87
N ASP A 319 13.25 -11.48 2.06
CA ASP A 319 12.78 -12.86 1.95
C ASP A 319 12.27 -13.13 0.52
N ALA A 320 13.14 -13.74 -0.30
CA ALA A 320 12.80 -14.11 -1.68
C ALA A 320 11.57 -15.05 -1.71
N THR A 321 11.39 -15.87 -0.67
CA THR A 321 10.24 -16.78 -0.52
C THR A 321 8.94 -15.99 -0.40
N LEU A 322 8.95 -14.91 0.37
CA LEU A 322 7.78 -14.04 0.53
C LEU A 322 7.43 -13.32 -0.78
N ALA A 323 8.43 -12.85 -1.53
CA ALA A 323 8.21 -12.23 -2.84
C ALA A 323 7.61 -13.22 -3.85
N GLU A 324 8.12 -14.46 -3.88
CA GLU A 324 7.57 -15.51 -4.73
C GLU A 324 6.16 -15.90 -4.34
N LEU A 325 5.90 -16.07 -3.03
CA LEU A 325 4.57 -16.37 -2.51
C LEU A 325 3.55 -15.30 -2.92
N TRP A 326 3.90 -14.04 -2.74
CA TRP A 326 2.99 -12.94 -3.09
C TRP A 326 2.80 -12.83 -4.60
N MET A 327 3.87 -12.95 -5.37
CA MET A 327 3.80 -12.98 -6.85
C MET A 327 2.84 -14.07 -7.33
N THR A 328 2.93 -15.28 -6.75
CA THR A 328 2.05 -16.40 -7.07
C THR A 328 0.58 -16.08 -6.75
N LYS A 329 0.32 -15.51 -5.57
CA LYS A 329 -1.05 -15.10 -5.18
C LYS A 329 -1.64 -14.09 -6.17
N VAL A 330 -0.87 -13.08 -6.57
CA VAL A 330 -1.33 -12.07 -7.54
C VAL A 330 -1.60 -12.69 -8.91
N ILE A 331 -0.69 -13.57 -9.40
CA ILE A 331 -0.82 -14.22 -10.71
C ILE A 331 -2.12 -15.02 -10.81
N ASP A 332 -2.46 -15.80 -9.77
CA ASP A 332 -3.66 -16.64 -9.76
C ASP A 332 -4.98 -15.83 -9.68
N GLN A 333 -4.87 -14.52 -9.43
CA GLN A 333 -5.99 -13.59 -9.38
C GLN A 333 -6.12 -12.71 -10.63
N LEU A 334 -5.14 -12.72 -11.54
CA LEU A 334 -5.18 -11.91 -12.77
C LEU A 334 -6.39 -12.27 -13.63
N PRO A 335 -6.99 -11.29 -14.33
CA PRO A 335 -8.03 -11.57 -15.31
C PRO A 335 -7.44 -12.19 -16.58
N GLU A 336 -8.28 -12.93 -17.32
CA GLU A 336 -7.91 -13.49 -18.63
C GLU A 336 -7.74 -12.39 -19.70
N GLU A 337 -8.58 -11.35 -19.61
CA GLU A 337 -8.57 -10.20 -20.51
C GLU A 337 -7.91 -8.98 -19.87
N LEU A 338 -7.30 -8.13 -20.67
CA LEU A 338 -6.72 -6.88 -20.20
C LEU A 338 -7.82 -5.90 -19.79
N PRO A 339 -7.69 -5.20 -18.64
CA PRO A 339 -8.67 -4.24 -18.19
C PRO A 339 -8.66 -2.97 -19.04
N THR A 340 -9.72 -2.20 -18.95
CA THR A 340 -9.84 -0.89 -19.61
C THR A 340 -9.25 0.22 -18.75
N ILE A 341 -8.46 1.10 -19.37
CA ILE A 341 -7.99 2.32 -18.70
C ILE A 341 -9.04 3.41 -18.92
N GLY A 342 -9.57 3.96 -17.83
CA GLY A 342 -10.63 4.96 -17.86
C GLY A 342 -11.97 4.43 -17.36
N GLU A 343 -13.04 5.19 -17.61
CA GLU A 343 -14.38 4.81 -17.18
C GLU A 343 -14.95 3.69 -18.08
N VAL A 344 -15.53 2.68 -17.44
CA VAL A 344 -16.23 1.57 -18.11
C VAL A 344 -17.71 1.92 -18.22
N ALA A 345 -18.26 1.72 -19.43
CA ALA A 345 -19.65 2.05 -19.75
C ALA A 345 -20.66 1.15 -19.00
#